data_c564dfa3d5ce87a84c0f27bb3d8c4bc1
#
_entry.id   c564dfa3d5ce87a84c0f27bb3d8c4bc1
#
_cell.length_a   1.000
_cell.length_b   1.000
_cell.length_c   1.000
_cell.angle_alpha   90.00
_cell.angle_beta   90.00
_cell.angle_gamma   90.00
#
_symmetry.space_group_name_H-M   'P 1'
#
loop_
_entity.id
_entity.type
_entity.pdbx_description
1 polymer ?
#
loop_
_entity_poly.entity_id
_entity_poly.type
_entity_poly.pdbx_seq_one_letter_code
_entity_poly.pdbx_strand_id
1 'polypeptide(L)'
;GRVMDGISGVLDFVRREKLPLGLATSTPRQVAVNFIKRIGIGGSIDVMCTGDEVTYGKPHPEIYLLCASRLGVLPWECLVFEDSVNGVLAAKAARCRCIAVPGEGLFDDRRYGIADVKIRSLLDFSPDMA
;
A
#
# COMPACT_ATOMS: atom_id res chain seq x y z
N GLY A 1 10.27 -13.64 -2.55
CA GLY A 1 10.42 -13.05 -3.85
C GLY A 1 10.68 -11.56 -3.79
N ARG A 2 10.67 -10.96 -4.94
CA ARG A 2 10.99 -9.53 -5.09
C ARG A 2 10.04 -8.60 -4.38
N VAL A 3 8.76 -8.99 -4.29
CA VAL A 3 7.75 -8.19 -3.60
C VAL A 3 8.14 -7.94 -2.15
N MET A 4 8.95 -8.82 -1.59
CA MET A 4 9.37 -8.75 -0.20
C MET A 4 10.66 -7.97 0.01
N ASP A 5 11.38 -7.65 -1.09
CA ASP A 5 12.63 -6.92 -0.98
C ASP A 5 12.36 -5.50 -0.45
N GLY A 6 13.06 -5.13 0.60
CA GLY A 6 12.93 -3.82 1.21
C GLY A 6 11.77 -3.65 2.18
N ILE A 7 10.89 -4.64 2.32
CA ILE A 7 9.74 -4.52 3.22
C ILE A 7 10.19 -4.31 4.67
N SER A 8 11.28 -4.96 5.08
CA SER A 8 11.80 -4.82 6.44
C SER A 8 12.24 -3.38 6.73
N GLY A 9 12.84 -2.69 5.75
CA GLY A 9 13.23 -1.30 5.91
C GLY A 9 12.04 -0.37 6.09
N VAL A 10 10.97 -0.61 5.34
CA VAL A 10 9.72 0.14 5.48
C VAL A 10 9.10 -0.11 6.84
N LEU A 11 9.06 -1.37 7.29
CA LEU A 11 8.51 -1.72 8.60
C LEU A 11 9.32 -1.11 9.73
N ASP A 12 10.64 -1.07 9.61
CA ASP A 12 11.51 -0.44 10.61
C ASP A 12 11.23 1.07 10.71
N PHE A 13 11.03 1.73 9.57
CA PHE A 13 10.64 3.13 9.52
C PHE A 13 9.31 3.35 10.23
N VAL A 14 8.30 2.52 9.92
CA VAL A 14 6.96 2.60 10.53
C VAL A 14 7.04 2.46 12.05
N ARG A 15 7.81 1.47 12.54
CA ARG A 15 7.99 1.25 13.97
C ARG A 15 8.71 2.41 14.64
N ARG A 16 9.79 2.88 14.04
CA ARG A 16 10.61 3.96 14.59
C ARG A 16 9.80 5.25 14.73
N GLU A 17 8.98 5.55 13.72
CA GLU A 17 8.13 6.75 13.72
C GLU A 17 6.78 6.53 14.40
N LYS A 18 6.53 5.32 14.91
CA LYS A 18 5.28 4.96 15.61
C LYS A 18 4.05 5.25 14.78
N LEU A 19 4.11 4.90 13.50
CA LEU A 19 3.00 5.11 12.57
C LEU A 19 2.05 3.91 12.57
N PRO A 20 0.74 4.13 12.47
CA PRO A 20 -0.18 3.03 12.24
C PRO A 20 0.01 2.49 10.83
N LEU A 21 -0.15 1.17 10.68
CA LEU A 21 0.06 0.47 9.41
C LEU A 21 -1.18 -0.32 9.03
N GLY A 22 -1.66 -0.09 7.80
CA GLY A 22 -2.77 -0.83 7.23
C GLY A 22 -2.36 -1.61 6.00
N LEU A 23 -3.07 -2.69 5.73
CA LEU A 23 -2.97 -3.44 4.49
C LEU A 23 -4.28 -3.30 3.74
N ALA A 24 -4.23 -2.83 2.49
CA ALA A 24 -5.38 -2.72 1.61
C ALA A 24 -5.14 -3.59 0.37
N THR A 25 -5.87 -4.67 0.23
CA THR A 25 -5.68 -5.64 -0.85
C THR A 25 -6.98 -5.95 -1.56
N SER A 26 -6.91 -6.16 -2.87
CA SER A 26 -8.06 -6.58 -3.68
C SER A 26 -8.44 -8.04 -3.45
N THR A 27 -7.59 -8.82 -2.80
CA THR A 27 -7.87 -10.24 -2.56
C THR A 27 -8.88 -10.43 -1.43
N PRO A 28 -9.56 -11.60 -1.38
CA PRO A 28 -10.43 -11.92 -0.26
C PRO A 28 -9.64 -12.06 1.05
N ARG A 29 -10.34 -11.84 2.16
CA ARG A 29 -9.71 -11.84 3.49
C ARG A 29 -8.90 -13.11 3.77
N GLN A 30 -9.44 -14.28 3.44
CA GLN A 30 -8.75 -15.54 3.71
C GLN A 30 -7.40 -15.63 2.99
N VAL A 31 -7.35 -15.16 1.74
CA VAL A 31 -6.12 -15.13 0.95
C VAL A 31 -5.12 -14.15 1.57
N ALA A 32 -5.59 -12.98 1.97
CA ALA A 32 -4.75 -11.96 2.61
C ALA A 32 -4.17 -12.46 3.92
N VAL A 33 -4.99 -13.08 4.78
CA VAL A 33 -4.53 -13.64 6.05
C VAL A 33 -3.45 -14.69 5.84
N ASN A 34 -3.64 -15.60 4.88
CA ASN A 34 -2.67 -16.63 4.59
C ASN A 34 -1.33 -16.06 4.10
N PHE A 35 -1.41 -15.04 3.26
CA PHE A 35 -0.21 -14.35 2.75
C PHE A 35 0.56 -13.68 3.90
N ILE A 36 -0.13 -12.96 4.76
CA ILE A 36 0.47 -12.26 5.91
C ILE A 36 1.16 -13.25 6.84
N LYS A 37 0.54 -14.40 7.10
CA LYS A 37 1.15 -15.46 7.91
C LYS A 37 2.42 -16.00 7.27
N ARG A 38 2.38 -16.20 5.96
CA ARG A 38 3.55 -16.75 5.23
C ARG A 38 4.75 -15.83 5.31
N ILE A 39 4.55 -14.52 5.21
CA ILE A 39 5.66 -13.57 5.24
C ILE A 39 5.99 -13.07 6.64
N GLY A 40 5.19 -13.42 7.64
CA GLY A 40 5.53 -13.18 9.05
C GLY A 40 5.41 -11.74 9.52
N ILE A 41 4.57 -10.92 8.90
CA ILE A 41 4.44 -9.49 9.25
C ILE A 41 3.14 -9.16 9.98
N GLY A 42 2.34 -10.18 10.36
CA GLY A 42 1.03 -9.96 10.98
C GLY A 42 1.06 -9.06 12.21
N GLY A 43 2.11 -9.17 13.03
CA GLY A 43 2.26 -8.37 14.23
C GLY A 43 2.53 -6.88 13.97
N SER A 44 2.85 -6.51 12.73
CA SER A 44 3.12 -5.12 12.36
C SER A 44 1.91 -4.42 11.74
N ILE A 45 0.84 -5.17 11.42
CA ILE A 45 -0.33 -4.64 10.72
C ILE A 45 -1.43 -4.32 11.74
N ASP A 46 -1.87 -3.07 11.78
CA ASP A 46 -2.91 -2.61 12.69
C ASP A 46 -4.31 -2.86 12.15
N VAL A 47 -4.52 -2.65 10.85
CA VAL A 47 -5.81 -2.90 10.19
C VAL A 47 -5.59 -3.57 8.84
N MET A 48 -6.58 -4.35 8.43
CA MET A 48 -6.59 -5.01 7.13
C MET A 48 -7.93 -4.74 6.46
N CYS A 49 -7.87 -4.29 5.19
CA CYS A 49 -9.05 -4.06 4.36
C CYS A 49 -8.90 -4.92 3.11
N THR A 50 -9.91 -5.70 2.80
CA THR A 50 -9.86 -6.71 1.76
C THR A 50 -10.93 -6.50 0.71
N GLY A 51 -10.74 -7.10 -0.47
CA GLY A 51 -11.62 -6.90 -1.61
C GLY A 51 -13.07 -7.32 -1.38
N ASP A 52 -13.30 -8.27 -0.49
CA ASP A 52 -14.65 -8.72 -0.13
C ASP A 52 -15.38 -7.80 0.85
N GLU A 53 -14.71 -6.75 1.36
CA GLU A 53 -15.31 -5.79 2.28
C GLU A 53 -15.83 -4.54 1.58
N VAL A 54 -15.50 -4.34 0.31
CA VAL A 54 -15.87 -3.13 -0.42
C VAL A 54 -16.86 -3.45 -1.54
N THR A 55 -17.69 -2.46 -1.88
CA THR A 55 -18.61 -2.57 -3.00
C THR A 55 -17.88 -2.43 -4.33
N TYR A 56 -16.96 -1.47 -4.39
CA TYR A 56 -16.19 -1.17 -5.60
C TYR A 56 -14.70 -1.37 -5.34
N GLY A 57 -14.09 -2.30 -6.08
CA GLY A 57 -12.66 -2.55 -6.00
C GLY A 57 -11.83 -1.49 -6.74
N LYS A 58 -10.51 -1.55 -6.56
CA LYS A 58 -9.58 -0.68 -7.28
C LYS A 58 -9.83 -0.74 -8.79
N PRO A 59 -9.84 0.37 -9.49
CA PRO A 59 -9.29 1.69 -9.17
C PRO A 59 -10.21 2.61 -8.37
N HIS A 60 -11.36 2.14 -7.90
CA HIS A 60 -12.22 2.95 -7.04
C HIS A 60 -11.50 3.22 -5.71
N PRO A 61 -11.64 4.42 -5.13
CA PRO A 61 -10.92 4.76 -3.89
C PRO A 61 -11.48 4.12 -2.62
N GLU A 62 -12.59 3.40 -2.69
CA GLU A 62 -13.31 2.91 -1.51
C GLU A 62 -12.41 2.20 -0.50
N ILE A 63 -11.54 1.30 -0.96
CA ILE A 63 -10.72 0.50 -0.05
C ILE A 63 -9.73 1.38 0.74
N TYR A 64 -9.18 2.42 0.13
CA TYR A 64 -8.26 3.32 0.82
C TYR A 64 -9.00 4.26 1.77
N LEU A 65 -10.20 4.69 1.40
CA LEU A 65 -11.05 5.47 2.31
C LEU A 65 -11.42 4.63 3.53
N LEU A 66 -11.76 3.36 3.33
CA LEU A 66 -12.06 2.43 4.42
C LEU A 66 -10.83 2.23 5.31
N CYS A 67 -9.68 2.04 4.72
CA CYS A 67 -8.43 1.82 5.46
C CYS A 67 -8.07 3.03 6.32
N ALA A 68 -8.14 4.23 5.75
CA ALA A 68 -7.89 5.46 6.49
C ALA A 68 -8.85 5.62 7.67
N SER A 69 -10.14 5.32 7.44
CA SER A 69 -11.15 5.36 8.49
C SER A 69 -10.82 4.41 9.64
N ARG A 70 -10.44 3.19 9.33
CA ARG A 70 -10.07 2.19 10.35
C ARG A 70 -8.79 2.54 11.09
N LEU A 71 -7.85 3.20 10.42
CA LEU A 71 -6.63 3.70 11.06
C LEU A 71 -6.89 4.95 11.90
N GLY A 72 -8.06 5.57 11.76
CA GLY A 72 -8.39 6.78 12.49
C GLY A 72 -7.67 8.02 11.98
N VAL A 73 -7.34 8.07 10.70
CA VAL A 73 -6.63 9.18 10.07
C VAL A 73 -7.41 9.68 8.85
N LEU A 74 -7.05 10.87 8.38
CA LEU A 74 -7.61 11.42 7.15
C LEU A 74 -6.85 10.86 5.96
N PRO A 75 -7.51 10.67 4.78
CA PRO A 75 -6.84 10.09 3.62
C PRO A 75 -5.54 10.81 3.22
N TRP A 76 -5.52 12.13 3.26
CA TRP A 76 -4.33 12.90 2.87
C TRP A 76 -3.20 12.81 3.89
N GLU A 77 -3.44 12.21 5.05
CA GLU A 77 -2.39 11.89 6.02
C GLU A 77 -1.75 10.53 5.76
N CYS A 78 -2.27 9.77 4.79
CA CYS A 78 -1.80 8.43 4.49
C CYS A 78 -0.74 8.44 3.40
N LEU A 79 0.27 7.59 3.58
CA LEU A 79 1.21 7.23 2.53
C LEU A 79 0.90 5.81 2.08
N VAL A 80 0.71 5.61 0.78
CA VAL A 80 0.38 4.32 0.19
C VAL A 80 1.53 3.84 -0.68
N PHE A 81 1.87 2.56 -0.55
CA PHE A 81 2.77 1.87 -1.48
C PHE A 81 1.92 0.98 -2.39
N GLU A 82 2.06 1.11 -3.71
CA GLU A 82 1.29 0.32 -4.66
C GLU A 82 2.13 -0.16 -5.83
N ASP A 83 1.86 -1.39 -6.26
CA ASP A 83 2.56 -1.99 -7.40
C ASP A 83 1.75 -1.95 -8.69
N SER A 84 0.43 -1.80 -8.64
CA SER A 84 -0.44 -1.83 -9.82
C SER A 84 -0.93 -0.43 -10.19
N VAL A 85 -1.24 -0.25 -11.47
CA VAL A 85 -1.85 1.00 -11.96
C VAL A 85 -3.18 1.24 -11.27
N ASN A 86 -4.03 0.21 -11.17
CA ASN A 86 -5.33 0.36 -10.51
C ASN A 86 -5.19 0.76 -9.04
N GLY A 87 -4.18 0.22 -8.36
CA GLY A 87 -3.91 0.60 -6.96
C GLY A 87 -3.45 2.05 -6.83
N VAL A 88 -2.58 2.50 -7.74
CA VAL A 88 -2.14 3.91 -7.75
C VAL A 88 -3.32 4.84 -8.01
N LEU A 89 -4.16 4.51 -9.00
CA LEU A 89 -5.37 5.29 -9.29
C LEU A 89 -6.28 5.37 -8.07
N ALA A 90 -6.51 4.25 -7.39
CA ALA A 90 -7.36 4.21 -6.20
C ALA A 90 -6.79 5.09 -5.08
N ALA A 91 -5.49 5.01 -4.82
CA ALA A 91 -4.83 5.80 -3.78
C ALA A 91 -4.93 7.31 -4.08
N LYS A 92 -4.68 7.70 -5.32
CA LYS A 92 -4.76 9.12 -5.71
C LYS A 92 -6.19 9.63 -5.70
N ALA A 93 -7.15 8.79 -6.12
CA ALA A 93 -8.57 9.15 -6.05
C ALA A 93 -9.03 9.34 -4.60
N ALA A 94 -8.47 8.58 -3.66
CA ALA A 94 -8.74 8.73 -2.23
C ALA A 94 -8.02 9.95 -1.62
N ARG A 95 -7.16 10.61 -2.37
CA ARG A 95 -6.37 11.76 -1.93
C ARG A 95 -5.22 11.38 -1.00
N CYS A 96 -4.77 10.14 -1.07
CA CYS A 96 -3.56 9.70 -0.36
C CYS A 96 -2.31 10.10 -1.14
N ARG A 97 -1.20 10.26 -0.42
CA ARG A 97 0.12 10.31 -1.07
C ARG A 97 0.49 8.90 -1.48
N CYS A 98 1.08 8.73 -2.66
CA CYS A 98 1.34 7.41 -3.22
C CYS A 98 2.75 7.28 -3.76
N ILE A 99 3.44 6.23 -3.32
CA ILE A 99 4.69 5.78 -3.90
C ILE A 99 4.39 4.53 -4.73
N ALA A 100 4.62 4.61 -6.03
CA ALA A 100 4.45 3.47 -6.93
C ALA A 100 5.73 2.64 -6.94
N VAL A 101 5.56 1.33 -6.83
CA VAL A 101 6.63 0.33 -6.97
C VAL A 101 6.19 -0.61 -8.08
N PRO A 102 6.26 -0.19 -9.34
CA PRO A 102 5.69 -0.96 -10.45
C PRO A 102 6.23 -2.39 -10.53
N GLY A 103 5.39 -3.33 -10.93
CA GLY A 103 5.78 -4.70 -11.14
C GLY A 103 6.89 -4.82 -12.18
N GLU A 104 7.53 -5.98 -12.23
CA GLU A 104 8.63 -6.24 -13.13
C GLU A 104 8.24 -5.92 -14.58
N GLY A 105 9.08 -5.16 -15.28
CA GLY A 105 8.85 -4.77 -16.67
C GLY A 105 7.89 -3.60 -16.85
N LEU A 106 7.34 -3.04 -15.78
CA LEU A 106 6.30 -2.00 -15.86
C LEU A 106 6.78 -0.61 -15.44
N PHE A 107 8.05 -0.46 -15.08
CA PHE A 107 8.54 0.81 -14.54
C PHE A 107 8.31 1.99 -15.49
N ASP A 108 8.40 1.77 -16.79
CA ASP A 108 8.24 2.84 -17.78
C ASP A 108 6.80 3.02 -18.27
N ASP A 109 5.85 2.30 -17.72
CA ASP A 109 4.43 2.47 -18.06
C ASP A 109 3.96 3.85 -17.58
N ARG A 110 3.49 4.65 -18.53
CA ARG A 110 3.12 6.05 -18.29
C ARG A 110 1.99 6.23 -17.29
N ARG A 111 1.15 5.21 -17.13
CA ARG A 111 -0.01 5.29 -16.23
C ARG A 111 0.41 5.44 -14.77
N TYR A 112 1.64 5.07 -14.41
CA TYR A 112 2.17 5.30 -13.06
C TYR A 112 2.53 6.77 -12.80
N GLY A 113 2.49 7.62 -13.82
CA GLY A 113 2.88 9.02 -13.70
C GLY A 113 2.08 9.86 -12.74
N ILE A 114 0.89 9.42 -12.32
CA ILE A 114 0.08 10.13 -11.34
C ILE A 114 0.52 9.89 -9.90
N ALA A 115 1.38 8.90 -9.65
CA ALA A 115 1.96 8.69 -8.33
C ALA A 115 2.85 9.88 -7.95
N ASP A 116 2.98 10.13 -6.66
CA ASP A 116 3.84 11.22 -6.17
C ASP A 116 5.32 10.87 -6.33
N VAL A 117 5.66 9.59 -6.15
CA VAL A 117 7.02 9.08 -6.32
C VAL A 117 6.92 7.71 -7.01
N LYS A 118 7.92 7.38 -7.81
CA LYS A 118 8.00 6.06 -8.45
C LYS A 118 9.41 5.50 -8.22
N ILE A 119 9.49 4.31 -7.64
CA ILE A 119 10.74 3.64 -7.34
C ILE A 119 10.73 2.23 -7.90
N ARG A 120 11.91 1.66 -8.16
CA ARG A 120 12.02 0.32 -8.76
C ARG A 120 11.84 -0.78 -7.71
N SER A 121 12.14 -0.50 -6.45
CA SER A 121 12.08 -1.48 -5.36
C SER A 121 11.83 -0.74 -4.06
N LEU A 122 11.18 -1.41 -3.11
CA LEU A 122 11.03 -0.89 -1.74
C LEU A 122 12.39 -0.61 -1.08
N LEU A 123 13.46 -1.27 -1.57
CA LEU A 123 14.83 -0.99 -1.12
C LEU A 123 15.25 0.46 -1.38
N ASP A 124 14.62 1.11 -2.37
CA ASP A 124 14.94 2.49 -2.73
C ASP A 124 14.18 3.51 -1.89
N PHE A 125 13.27 3.06 -1.03
CA PHE A 125 12.51 3.97 -0.18
C PHE A 125 13.43 4.69 0.80
N SER A 126 13.22 5.99 0.95
CA SER A 126 13.85 6.78 2.01
C SER A 126 12.80 7.67 2.67
N PRO A 127 13.00 8.04 3.96
CA PRO A 127 12.00 8.79 4.73
C PRO A 127 11.60 10.14 4.13
N ASP A 128 12.46 10.77 3.34
CA ASP A 128 12.15 12.04 2.69
C ASP A 128 11.09 11.91 1.61
N MET A 129 10.79 10.69 1.16
CA MET A 129 9.72 10.44 0.18
C MET A 129 8.34 10.42 0.82
N ALA A 130 8.30 10.27 2.12
CA ALA A 130 7.03 10.15 2.85
C ALA A 130 6.24 11.45 2.94
#